data_75f61ed8e9cbe20e961f76a6342d9d1a
#
_entry.id   75f61ed8e9cbe20e961f76a6342d9d1a
#
_cell.length_a   1.000
_cell.length_b   1.000
_cell.length_c   1.000
_cell.angle_alpha   90.00
_cell.angle_beta   90.00
_cell.angle_gamma   90.00
#
_symmetry.space_group_name_H-M   'P 1'
#
loop_
_entity.id
_entity.type
_entity.pdbx_description
1 polymer ?
#
loop_
_entity_poly.entity_id
_entity_poly.type
_entity_poly.pdbx_seq_one_letter_code
_entity_poly.pdbx_strand_id
1 'polypeptide(L)'
;MNYQFHLSTDASQFNTFVIHSDQNNLFQCTPWADVKNNWEHLYASVTNEDKIVATAMVLIRCLPLHKTLFYIPRGPVMDYDNHELVSFMIEHLKKEAKKRHAIVLRFDPAVLSCKYAYKDRNEQHEFHHQDVIDYLKSIGCRHKGFTVNISEATQPRFNAEMDVTPDYREHLEHKTAKCIRAAEHKGIEVYEGKEYIHDFAKAMHYTEVRKQIALRNEDYFKNLMDVYGDHAICMVTKLNFKKQLKKLEESIKDIQTQLSSETIKKKQKNLLLQQLKNDESEYDKLKKDYEREGKDEVITCGILAVYNESLMELFYMGNNPDYLRMYSSYLLYAKCLDRCVDLGIEHCSFGGIEGTLDDGLTLFKSNWIMNVEEYIGEFNIILDPLMYTAFDSIYPSLLKLAAKMKGRK
;
A
#
# COMPACT_ATOMS: atom_id res chain seq x y z
N MET A 1 34.61 10.76 -13.89
CA MET A 1 33.42 11.66 -13.98
C MET A 1 33.56 12.77 -12.94
N ASN A 2 32.93 13.94 -13.15
CA ASN A 2 33.06 15.06 -12.19
C ASN A 2 31.80 15.14 -11.31
N TYR A 3 31.66 14.17 -10.40
CA TYR A 3 30.53 14.13 -9.48
C TYR A 3 30.62 15.20 -8.39
N GLN A 4 29.48 15.87 -8.13
CA GLN A 4 29.31 16.81 -7.03
C GLN A 4 28.13 16.39 -6.15
N PHE A 5 28.34 16.40 -4.84
CA PHE A 5 27.31 16.02 -3.86
C PHE A 5 26.67 17.26 -3.25
N HIS A 6 25.34 17.29 -3.21
CA HIS A 6 24.55 18.40 -2.68
C HIS A 6 23.58 17.92 -1.60
N LEU A 7 23.33 18.75 -0.57
CA LEU A 7 22.40 18.49 0.52
C LEU A 7 21.12 19.35 0.46
N SER A 8 21.04 20.22 -0.52
CA SER A 8 19.85 21.04 -0.78
C SER A 8 19.60 21.06 -2.27
N THR A 9 18.61 20.33 -2.71
CA THR A 9 18.18 20.29 -4.11
C THR A 9 16.79 20.89 -4.19
N ASP A 10 16.49 21.61 -5.27
CA ASP A 10 15.14 22.06 -5.54
C ASP A 10 14.19 20.86 -5.54
N ALA A 11 13.08 20.97 -4.78
CA ALA A 11 12.14 19.87 -4.59
C ALA A 11 11.51 19.41 -5.92
N SER A 12 11.27 20.32 -6.85
CA SER A 12 10.71 19.98 -8.15
C SER A 12 11.69 19.16 -8.98
N GLN A 13 12.95 19.60 -9.09
CA GLN A 13 13.98 18.87 -9.82
C GLN A 13 14.26 17.50 -9.18
N PHE A 14 14.25 17.44 -7.84
CA PHE A 14 14.43 16.19 -7.10
C PHE A 14 13.30 15.20 -7.41
N ASN A 15 12.05 15.63 -7.28
CA ASN A 15 10.89 14.77 -7.56
C ASN A 15 10.82 14.36 -9.03
N THR A 16 11.11 15.28 -9.95
CA THR A 16 11.16 14.99 -11.39
C THR A 16 12.15 13.87 -11.70
N PHE A 17 13.35 13.90 -11.09
CA PHE A 17 14.33 12.83 -11.26
C PHE A 17 13.81 11.47 -10.76
N VAL A 18 13.18 11.44 -9.57
CA VAL A 18 12.62 10.21 -9.00
C VAL A 18 11.48 9.66 -9.88
N ILE A 19 10.53 10.51 -10.27
CA ILE A 19 9.32 10.12 -11.02
C ILE A 19 9.67 9.53 -12.40
N HIS A 20 10.70 10.06 -13.07
CA HIS A 20 11.13 9.60 -14.39
C HIS A 20 12.20 8.50 -14.35
N SER A 21 12.51 7.97 -13.18
CA SER A 21 13.42 6.84 -13.00
C SER A 21 12.66 5.51 -13.05
N ASP A 22 13.32 4.45 -13.51
CA ASP A 22 12.83 3.06 -13.41
C ASP A 22 12.64 2.62 -11.94
N GLN A 23 13.20 3.37 -10.99
CA GLN A 23 13.04 3.20 -9.55
C GLN A 23 11.99 4.14 -8.96
N ASN A 24 11.04 4.65 -9.78
CA ASN A 24 9.99 5.54 -9.31
C ASN A 24 9.24 4.94 -8.11
N ASN A 25 9.19 5.68 -7.03
CA ASN A 25 8.42 5.34 -5.85
C ASN A 25 8.08 6.60 -5.03
N LEU A 26 6.95 6.58 -4.37
CA LEU A 26 6.48 7.72 -3.57
C LEU A 26 7.29 7.95 -2.30
N PHE A 27 8.01 6.93 -1.82
CA PHE A 27 8.81 7.01 -0.59
C PHE A 27 10.09 7.82 -0.77
N GLN A 28 10.55 8.04 -2.01
CA GLN A 28 11.67 8.90 -2.32
C GLN A 28 11.26 10.31 -2.78
N CYS A 29 9.96 10.56 -2.99
CA CYS A 29 9.47 11.92 -3.27
C CYS A 29 9.40 12.78 -2.01
N THR A 30 9.59 14.09 -2.16
CA THR A 30 9.65 15.05 -1.04
C THR A 30 8.39 15.07 -0.16
N PRO A 31 7.15 14.89 -0.67
CA PRO A 31 5.97 14.86 0.20
C PRO A 31 6.01 13.75 1.26
N TRP A 32 6.69 12.63 0.99
CA TRP A 32 6.81 11.57 2.00
C TRP A 32 7.56 11.99 3.26
N ALA A 33 8.58 12.83 3.13
CA ALA A 33 9.29 13.38 4.29
C ALA A 33 8.37 14.23 5.17
N ASP A 34 7.47 15.02 4.57
CA ASP A 34 6.51 15.86 5.28
C ASP A 34 5.43 15.00 5.97
N VAL A 35 5.02 13.88 5.38
CA VAL A 35 4.16 12.87 6.07
C VAL A 35 4.87 12.30 7.30
N LYS A 36 6.20 12.14 7.25
CA LYS A 36 7.03 11.66 8.37
C LYS A 36 7.48 12.80 9.30
N ASN A 37 6.62 13.75 9.59
CA ASN A 37 6.88 14.97 10.34
C ASN A 37 7.48 14.79 11.76
N ASN A 38 7.48 13.56 12.27
CA ASN A 38 8.14 13.19 13.54
C ASN A 38 9.59 12.69 13.36
N TRP A 39 10.13 12.75 12.13
CA TRP A 39 11.52 12.48 11.79
C TRP A 39 12.10 13.74 11.16
N GLU A 40 13.37 14.02 11.41
CA GLU A 40 14.12 14.96 10.59
C GLU A 40 14.37 14.33 9.22
N HIS A 41 14.66 15.15 8.22
CA HIS A 41 14.98 14.66 6.89
C HIS A 41 16.06 15.51 6.21
N LEU A 42 16.65 14.96 5.16
CA LEU A 42 17.51 15.69 4.23
C LEU A 42 17.30 15.14 2.80
N TYR A 43 17.54 16.01 1.84
CA TYR A 43 17.54 15.67 0.42
C TYR A 43 18.97 15.74 -0.09
N ALA A 44 19.53 14.60 -0.47
CA ALA A 44 20.83 14.49 -1.08
C ALA A 44 20.70 14.25 -2.58
N SER A 45 21.56 14.91 -3.36
CA SER A 45 21.67 14.61 -4.79
C SER A 45 23.13 14.57 -5.21
N VAL A 46 23.37 13.88 -6.30
CA VAL A 46 24.66 13.89 -7.03
C VAL A 46 24.39 14.45 -8.41
N THR A 47 25.23 15.39 -8.83
CA THR A 47 25.23 15.91 -10.18
C THR A 47 26.50 15.49 -10.91
N ASN A 48 26.38 15.32 -12.24
CA ASN A 48 27.50 15.21 -13.15
C ASN A 48 27.25 16.24 -14.28
N GLU A 49 28.17 17.19 -14.46
CA GLU A 49 27.98 18.29 -15.43
C GLU A 49 26.63 19.01 -15.26
N ASP A 50 26.31 19.40 -14.02
CA ASP A 50 25.09 20.08 -13.57
C ASP A 50 23.76 19.30 -13.76
N LYS A 51 23.81 18.02 -14.22
CA LYS A 51 22.65 17.15 -14.31
C LYS A 51 22.57 16.24 -13.09
N ILE A 52 21.38 16.13 -12.50
CA ILE A 52 21.15 15.16 -11.42
C ILE A 52 21.29 13.75 -11.99
N VAL A 53 22.11 12.92 -11.35
CA VAL A 53 22.36 11.49 -11.70
C VAL A 53 22.04 10.55 -10.55
N ALA A 54 21.85 11.07 -9.34
CA ALA A 54 21.39 10.29 -8.18
C ALA A 54 20.67 11.19 -7.17
N THR A 55 19.69 10.63 -6.46
CA THR A 55 18.98 11.29 -5.35
C THR A 55 18.80 10.35 -4.17
N ALA A 56 18.69 10.91 -2.96
CA ALA A 56 18.28 10.20 -1.76
C ALA A 56 17.49 11.11 -0.83
N MET A 57 16.22 10.82 -0.61
CA MET A 57 15.47 11.35 0.51
C MET A 57 15.78 10.51 1.75
N VAL A 58 16.37 11.13 2.74
CA VAL A 58 16.83 10.47 3.96
C VAL A 58 15.98 10.90 5.14
N LEU A 59 15.36 9.95 5.79
CA LEU A 59 14.67 10.13 7.07
C LEU A 59 15.67 9.93 8.20
N ILE A 60 15.67 10.83 9.19
CA ILE A 60 16.58 10.81 10.31
C ILE A 60 15.78 10.70 11.60
N ARG A 61 15.93 9.57 12.28
CA ARG A 61 15.28 9.32 13.55
C ARG A 61 16.23 9.68 14.70
N CYS A 62 15.79 10.57 15.59
CA CYS A 62 16.47 10.82 16.85
C CYS A 62 16.35 9.62 17.79
N LEU A 63 17.45 9.21 18.37
CA LEU A 63 17.57 8.13 19.35
C LEU A 63 18.07 8.67 20.68
N PRO A 64 17.96 7.93 21.79
CA PRO A 64 18.58 8.30 23.06
C PRO A 64 20.10 8.55 22.92
N LEU A 65 20.67 9.27 23.87
CA LEU A 65 22.10 9.62 23.94
C LEU A 65 22.59 10.45 22.75
N HIS A 66 21.75 11.32 22.19
CA HIS A 66 22.06 12.15 21.02
C HIS A 66 22.56 11.36 19.81
N LYS A 67 22.10 10.12 19.68
CA LYS A 67 22.34 9.29 18.50
C LYS A 67 21.20 9.44 17.49
N THR A 68 21.48 9.05 16.25
CA THR A 68 20.47 9.04 15.19
C THR A 68 20.48 7.72 14.42
N LEU A 69 19.41 7.47 13.69
CA LEU A 69 19.31 6.43 12.67
C LEU A 69 18.95 7.10 11.35
N PHE A 70 19.72 6.87 10.32
CA PHE A 70 19.46 7.29 8.95
C PHE A 70 18.74 6.18 8.20
N TYR A 71 17.65 6.52 7.52
CA TYR A 71 16.88 5.57 6.73
C TYR A 71 16.50 6.16 5.37
N ILE A 72 16.78 5.44 4.30
CA ILE A 72 16.47 5.82 2.93
C ILE A 72 15.47 4.80 2.37
N PRO A 73 14.15 5.08 2.51
CA PRO A 73 13.11 4.15 2.05
C PRO A 73 13.10 4.06 0.53
N ARG A 74 13.20 2.85 -0.01
CA ARG A 74 13.18 2.58 -1.45
C ARG A 74 14.22 3.39 -2.27
N GLY A 75 15.33 3.77 -1.64
CA GLY A 75 16.40 4.51 -2.27
C GLY A 75 17.77 4.09 -1.76
N PRO A 76 18.84 4.79 -2.18
CA PRO A 76 18.90 5.91 -3.14
C PRO A 76 18.39 5.55 -4.53
N VAL A 77 17.90 6.56 -5.28
CA VAL A 77 17.52 6.43 -6.69
C VAL A 77 18.73 6.80 -7.55
N MET A 78 19.28 5.84 -8.27
CA MET A 78 20.48 6.02 -9.10
C MET A 78 20.72 4.80 -10.00
N ASP A 79 21.60 4.94 -10.98
CA ASP A 79 22.11 3.81 -11.74
C ASP A 79 23.06 2.96 -10.88
N TYR A 80 22.61 1.76 -10.49
CA TYR A 80 23.38 0.83 -9.65
C TYR A 80 24.46 0.06 -10.42
N ASP A 81 24.43 0.04 -11.74
CA ASP A 81 25.48 -0.54 -12.58
C ASP A 81 26.71 0.39 -12.66
N ASN A 82 26.49 1.68 -12.36
CA ASN A 82 27.55 2.65 -12.26
C ASN A 82 28.25 2.64 -10.89
N HIS A 83 29.16 1.72 -10.72
CA HIS A 83 29.89 1.50 -9.45
C HIS A 83 30.61 2.75 -8.90
N GLU A 84 31.11 3.64 -9.77
CA GLU A 84 31.72 4.91 -9.35
C GLU A 84 30.69 5.84 -8.69
N LEU A 85 29.50 5.95 -9.31
CA LEU A 85 28.39 6.75 -8.79
C LEU A 85 27.88 6.19 -7.46
N VAL A 86 27.67 4.86 -7.39
CA VAL A 86 27.22 4.17 -6.18
C VAL A 86 28.19 4.42 -5.02
N SER A 87 29.49 4.20 -5.23
CA SER A 87 30.52 4.46 -4.23
C SER A 87 30.51 5.91 -3.78
N PHE A 88 30.43 6.85 -4.73
CA PHE A 88 30.43 8.29 -4.44
C PHE A 88 29.23 8.67 -3.57
N MET A 89 28.02 8.25 -3.92
CA MET A 89 26.79 8.54 -3.17
C MET A 89 26.86 7.95 -1.77
N ILE A 90 27.19 6.66 -1.65
CA ILE A 90 27.24 5.94 -0.36
C ILE A 90 28.28 6.56 0.59
N GLU A 91 29.47 6.90 0.09
CA GLU A 91 30.51 7.53 0.93
C GLU A 91 30.12 8.92 1.44
N HIS A 92 29.42 9.73 0.63
CA HIS A 92 28.93 11.04 1.06
C HIS A 92 27.79 10.94 2.07
N LEU A 93 26.83 10.06 1.84
CA LEU A 93 25.76 9.77 2.80
C LEU A 93 26.31 9.24 4.13
N LYS A 94 27.32 8.39 4.09
CA LYS A 94 28.02 7.88 5.27
C LYS A 94 28.75 8.97 6.04
N LYS A 95 29.37 9.95 5.33
CA LYS A 95 29.98 11.14 5.96
C LYS A 95 28.93 12.01 6.68
N GLU A 96 27.78 12.25 6.03
CA GLU A 96 26.69 13.03 6.62
C GLU A 96 26.07 12.32 7.83
N ALA A 97 25.86 11.00 7.73
CA ALA A 97 25.36 10.19 8.83
C ALA A 97 26.32 10.24 10.06
N LYS A 98 27.62 10.14 9.85
CA LYS A 98 28.63 10.27 10.93
C LYS A 98 28.62 11.65 11.58
N LYS A 99 28.50 12.75 10.82
CA LYS A 99 28.40 14.12 11.35
C LYS A 99 27.20 14.29 12.29
N ARG A 100 26.14 13.53 12.07
CA ARG A 100 24.92 13.56 12.88
C ARG A 100 24.82 12.39 13.87
N HIS A 101 25.94 11.78 14.21
CA HIS A 101 26.07 10.71 15.21
C HIS A 101 25.17 9.50 14.93
N ALA A 102 24.96 9.15 13.65
CA ALA A 102 24.16 8.00 13.29
C ALA A 102 24.84 6.68 13.72
N ILE A 103 24.04 5.78 14.28
CA ILE A 103 24.50 4.43 14.63
C ILE A 103 24.48 3.51 13.40
N VAL A 104 23.60 3.81 12.46
CA VAL A 104 23.39 3.05 11.22
C VAL A 104 22.85 3.95 10.12
N LEU A 105 23.30 3.73 8.88
CA LEU A 105 22.67 4.18 7.66
C LEU A 105 22.03 2.94 7.02
N ARG A 106 20.68 2.91 6.98
CA ARG A 106 19.86 1.84 6.43
C ARG A 106 19.23 2.29 5.12
N PHE A 107 19.15 1.40 4.15
CA PHE A 107 18.47 1.65 2.89
C PHE A 107 17.97 0.36 2.25
N ASP A 108 16.92 0.45 1.46
CA ASP A 108 16.28 -0.67 0.76
C ASP A 108 15.90 -0.23 -0.67
N PRO A 109 16.87 -0.18 -1.61
CA PRO A 109 16.66 0.43 -2.91
C PRO A 109 15.57 -0.28 -3.71
N ALA A 110 14.85 0.50 -4.54
CA ALA A 110 13.81 -0.01 -5.43
C ALA A 110 14.43 -0.70 -6.67
N VAL A 111 15.40 -1.59 -6.44
CA VAL A 111 16.05 -2.43 -7.47
C VAL A 111 15.42 -3.81 -7.43
N LEU A 112 14.80 -4.20 -8.55
CA LEU A 112 14.11 -5.48 -8.65
C LEU A 112 15.11 -6.62 -8.90
N SER A 113 15.02 -7.68 -8.10
CA SER A 113 15.70 -8.93 -8.40
C SER A 113 14.88 -9.82 -9.34
N CYS A 114 13.54 -9.65 -9.31
CA CYS A 114 12.63 -10.39 -10.16
C CYS A 114 11.28 -9.68 -10.27
N LYS A 115 10.63 -9.77 -11.45
CA LYS A 115 9.22 -9.37 -11.65
C LYS A 115 8.53 -10.43 -12.50
N TYR A 116 7.40 -10.94 -12.03
CA TYR A 116 6.63 -11.97 -12.73
C TYR A 116 5.14 -11.90 -12.40
N ALA A 117 4.30 -12.39 -13.31
CA ALA A 117 2.87 -12.47 -13.05
C ALA A 117 2.58 -13.48 -11.94
N TYR A 118 1.68 -13.15 -11.02
CA TYR A 118 1.37 -14.04 -9.88
C TYR A 118 0.95 -15.45 -10.29
N LYS A 119 0.31 -15.62 -11.46
CA LYS A 119 -0.07 -16.94 -11.98
C LYS A 119 1.14 -17.87 -12.21
N ASP A 120 2.31 -17.27 -12.49
CA ASP A 120 3.56 -17.97 -12.81
C ASP A 120 4.46 -18.16 -11.56
N ARG A 121 3.96 -17.85 -10.35
CA ARG A 121 4.70 -17.87 -9.06
C ARG A 121 5.35 -19.21 -8.69
N ASN A 122 4.94 -20.31 -9.30
CA ASN A 122 5.50 -21.65 -9.07
C ASN A 122 6.58 -22.01 -10.10
N GLU A 123 6.84 -21.13 -11.07
CA GLU A 123 7.89 -21.32 -12.05
C GLU A 123 9.24 -20.87 -11.48
N GLN A 124 10.32 -21.28 -12.13
CA GLN A 124 11.65 -20.78 -11.80
C GLN A 124 11.85 -19.44 -12.51
N HIS A 125 12.15 -18.40 -11.74
CA HIS A 125 12.42 -17.06 -12.23
C HIS A 125 13.92 -16.76 -12.16
N GLU A 126 14.43 -16.02 -13.14
CA GLU A 126 15.80 -15.55 -13.12
C GLU A 126 15.98 -14.46 -12.06
N PHE A 127 17.01 -14.60 -11.26
CA PHE A 127 17.39 -13.62 -10.26
C PHE A 127 18.39 -12.63 -10.86
N HIS A 128 18.00 -11.36 -10.94
CA HIS A 128 18.83 -10.29 -11.47
C HIS A 128 19.51 -9.50 -10.35
N HIS A 129 20.54 -8.72 -10.70
CA HIS A 129 21.26 -7.79 -9.82
C HIS A 129 21.96 -8.42 -8.60
N GLN A 130 22.41 -9.69 -8.72
CA GLN A 130 23.29 -10.29 -7.71
C GLN A 130 24.63 -9.56 -7.63
N ASP A 131 25.13 -9.06 -8.73
CA ASP A 131 26.34 -8.25 -8.86
C ASP A 131 26.21 -6.91 -8.11
N VAL A 132 25.05 -6.26 -8.15
CA VAL A 132 24.74 -5.06 -7.35
C VAL A 132 24.82 -5.38 -5.85
N ILE A 133 24.24 -6.51 -5.41
CA ILE A 133 24.32 -6.95 -4.02
C ILE A 133 25.78 -7.18 -3.62
N ASP A 134 26.54 -7.87 -4.44
CA ASP A 134 27.94 -8.20 -4.13
C ASP A 134 28.84 -6.96 -4.16
N TYR A 135 28.57 -6.02 -5.09
CA TYR A 135 29.26 -4.74 -5.09
C TYR A 135 28.95 -3.91 -3.82
N LEU A 136 27.70 -3.76 -3.43
CA LEU A 136 27.31 -3.06 -2.20
C LEU A 136 27.97 -3.68 -0.95
N LYS A 137 28.05 -5.01 -0.88
CA LYS A 137 28.78 -5.70 0.19
C LYS A 137 30.27 -5.38 0.16
N SER A 138 30.90 -5.32 -1.02
CA SER A 138 32.34 -5.04 -1.18
C SER A 138 32.72 -3.65 -0.66
N ILE A 139 31.81 -2.67 -0.75
CA ILE A 139 32.00 -1.31 -0.23
C ILE A 139 31.53 -1.14 1.22
N GLY A 140 31.26 -2.26 1.93
CA GLY A 140 30.96 -2.29 3.36
C GLY A 140 29.48 -2.16 3.75
N CYS A 141 28.55 -2.35 2.82
CA CYS A 141 27.14 -2.47 3.12
C CYS A 141 26.80 -3.90 3.56
N ARG A 142 26.17 -4.06 4.72
CA ARG A 142 25.73 -5.37 5.21
C ARG A 142 24.33 -5.66 4.66
N HIS A 143 24.23 -6.62 3.76
CA HIS A 143 22.95 -7.12 3.28
C HIS A 143 22.23 -7.88 4.39
N LYS A 144 20.93 -7.64 4.59
CA LYS A 144 20.12 -8.27 5.63
C LYS A 144 19.72 -9.71 5.30
N GLY A 145 19.92 -10.12 4.06
CA GLY A 145 19.47 -11.39 3.52
C GLY A 145 18.16 -11.28 2.76
N PHE A 146 17.74 -12.38 2.18
CA PHE A 146 16.50 -12.47 1.41
C PHE A 146 15.33 -12.76 2.33
N THR A 147 14.76 -11.69 2.92
CA THR A 147 13.61 -11.78 3.81
C THR A 147 12.37 -12.24 3.07
N VAL A 148 11.55 -13.06 3.72
CA VAL A 148 10.31 -13.63 3.18
C VAL A 148 9.10 -12.94 3.78
N ASN A 149 9.12 -12.70 5.11
CA ASN A 149 7.99 -12.10 5.78
C ASN A 149 8.09 -10.57 5.79
N ILE A 150 6.95 -9.88 5.63
CA ILE A 150 6.84 -8.40 5.69
C ILE A 150 7.51 -7.84 6.97
N SER A 151 7.37 -8.54 8.10
CA SER A 151 7.87 -8.07 9.39
C SER A 151 9.39 -8.17 9.57
N GLU A 152 10.11 -8.82 8.66
CA GLU A 152 11.55 -9.07 8.77
C GLU A 152 12.40 -7.89 8.28
N ALA A 153 11.85 -7.00 7.45
CA ALA A 153 12.55 -5.83 6.91
C ALA A 153 11.77 -4.53 7.20
N THR A 154 12.41 -3.39 6.95
CA THR A 154 11.77 -2.08 7.14
C THR A 154 10.71 -1.83 6.08
N GLN A 155 11.00 -2.19 4.82
CA GLN A 155 10.03 -2.29 3.74
C GLN A 155 9.91 -3.76 3.31
N PRO A 156 8.73 -4.21 2.89
CA PRO A 156 8.54 -5.55 2.35
C PRO A 156 9.46 -5.80 1.15
N ARG A 157 10.08 -6.98 1.09
CA ARG A 157 10.90 -7.36 -0.07
C ARG A 157 10.04 -7.75 -1.27
N PHE A 158 8.81 -8.17 -1.04
CA PHE A 158 7.84 -8.51 -2.07
C PHE A 158 6.71 -7.48 -2.09
N ASN A 159 6.40 -6.97 -3.27
CA ASN A 159 5.25 -6.11 -3.52
C ASN A 159 4.32 -6.74 -4.57
N ALA A 160 3.05 -6.37 -4.47
CA ALA A 160 2.05 -6.63 -5.48
C ALA A 160 1.84 -5.35 -6.30
N GLU A 161 1.97 -5.45 -7.61
CA GLU A 161 1.80 -4.33 -8.53
C GLU A 161 0.97 -4.75 -9.73
N MET A 162 0.24 -3.80 -10.30
CA MET A 162 -0.53 -3.99 -11.51
C MET A 162 -0.17 -2.93 -12.53
N ASP A 163 0.18 -3.36 -13.75
CA ASP A 163 0.26 -2.49 -14.92
C ASP A 163 -1.18 -2.19 -15.37
N VAL A 164 -1.60 -0.92 -15.29
CA VAL A 164 -2.99 -0.50 -15.51
C VAL A 164 -3.18 -0.09 -16.96
N THR A 165 -4.08 -0.78 -17.66
CA THR A 165 -4.48 -0.44 -19.03
C THR A 165 -5.92 0.06 -19.05
N PRO A 166 -6.31 0.88 -20.05
CA PRO A 166 -7.68 1.40 -20.14
C PRO A 166 -8.76 0.30 -20.18
N ASP A 167 -8.42 -0.86 -20.69
CA ASP A 167 -9.28 -2.03 -20.84
C ASP A 167 -9.10 -3.06 -19.71
N TYR A 168 -8.42 -2.74 -18.61
CA TYR A 168 -8.10 -3.67 -17.52
C TYR A 168 -9.32 -4.47 -17.04
N ARG A 169 -10.52 -3.88 -17.07
CA ARG A 169 -11.76 -4.53 -16.62
C ARG A 169 -12.15 -5.74 -17.47
N GLU A 170 -11.77 -5.76 -18.74
CA GLU A 170 -12.04 -6.86 -19.67
C GLU A 170 -11.15 -8.07 -19.37
N HIS A 171 -9.99 -7.84 -18.77
CA HIS A 171 -9.00 -8.87 -18.42
C HIS A 171 -9.15 -9.40 -16.98
N LEU A 172 -10.08 -8.83 -16.18
CA LEU A 172 -10.35 -9.34 -14.84
C LEU A 172 -10.93 -10.76 -14.88
N GLU A 173 -10.49 -11.60 -13.94
CA GLU A 173 -11.14 -12.89 -13.74
C GLU A 173 -12.64 -12.73 -13.48
N HIS A 174 -13.43 -13.66 -14.01
CA HIS A 174 -14.89 -13.67 -13.86
C HIS A 174 -15.34 -13.53 -12.40
N LYS A 175 -14.62 -14.15 -11.46
CA LYS A 175 -14.88 -14.05 -10.02
C LYS A 175 -14.75 -12.61 -9.52
N THR A 176 -13.67 -11.91 -9.88
CA THR A 176 -13.42 -10.53 -9.47
C THR A 176 -14.48 -9.59 -10.04
N ALA A 177 -14.74 -9.68 -11.34
CA ALA A 177 -15.80 -8.90 -11.99
C ALA A 177 -17.19 -9.16 -11.37
N LYS A 178 -17.47 -10.41 -10.96
CA LYS A 178 -18.70 -10.76 -10.25
C LYS A 178 -18.78 -10.13 -8.86
N CYS A 179 -17.66 -10.10 -8.11
CA CYS A 179 -17.63 -9.47 -6.77
C CYS A 179 -17.87 -7.96 -6.86
N ILE A 180 -17.29 -7.28 -7.85
CA ILE A 180 -17.52 -5.83 -8.07
C ILE A 180 -18.99 -5.56 -8.34
N ARG A 181 -19.59 -6.25 -9.32
CA ARG A 181 -21.03 -6.12 -9.63
C ARG A 181 -21.92 -6.48 -8.43
N ALA A 182 -21.53 -7.47 -7.65
CA ALA A 182 -22.28 -7.85 -6.45
C ALA A 182 -22.28 -6.75 -5.37
N ALA A 183 -21.16 -6.05 -5.19
CA ALA A 183 -21.08 -4.91 -4.26
C ALA A 183 -22.06 -3.79 -4.68
N GLU A 184 -22.05 -3.43 -5.96
CA GLU A 184 -22.96 -2.41 -6.52
C GLU A 184 -24.43 -2.84 -6.38
N HIS A 185 -24.74 -4.09 -6.68
CA HIS A 185 -26.11 -4.62 -6.57
C HIS A 185 -26.61 -4.65 -5.11
N LYS A 186 -25.72 -4.94 -4.16
CA LYS A 186 -26.02 -4.97 -2.71
C LYS A 186 -26.17 -3.59 -2.09
N GLY A 187 -26.14 -2.52 -2.89
CA GLY A 187 -26.38 -1.15 -2.44
C GLY A 187 -25.21 -0.55 -1.68
N ILE A 188 -24.00 -0.99 -1.96
CA ILE A 188 -22.78 -0.36 -1.45
C ILE A 188 -22.57 0.98 -2.17
N GLU A 189 -22.55 2.05 -1.41
CA GLU A 189 -22.30 3.40 -1.89
C GLU A 189 -20.84 3.79 -1.58
N VAL A 190 -20.20 4.46 -2.55
CA VAL A 190 -18.82 4.95 -2.42
C VAL A 190 -18.85 6.44 -2.18
N TYR A 191 -18.13 6.89 -1.17
CA TYR A 191 -17.94 8.29 -0.81
C TYR A 191 -16.45 8.60 -0.88
N GLU A 192 -16.10 9.68 -1.56
CA GLU A 192 -14.72 10.13 -1.74
C GLU A 192 -14.56 11.55 -1.20
N GLY A 193 -13.46 11.81 -0.52
CA GLY A 193 -13.11 13.14 -0.04
C GLY A 193 -12.41 13.12 1.33
N LYS A 194 -11.78 14.24 1.65
CA LYS A 194 -11.10 14.46 2.92
C LYS A 194 -12.05 14.46 4.12
N GLU A 195 -13.30 14.85 3.93
CA GLU A 195 -14.36 14.84 4.95
C GLU A 195 -14.67 13.45 5.48
N TYR A 196 -14.35 12.39 4.71
CA TYR A 196 -14.56 11.00 5.12
C TYR A 196 -13.38 10.37 5.87
N ILE A 197 -12.34 11.14 6.20
CA ILE A 197 -11.15 10.62 6.88
C ILE A 197 -11.48 10.02 8.26
N HIS A 198 -12.45 10.56 8.96
CA HIS A 198 -12.94 10.02 10.22
C HIS A 198 -13.58 8.63 10.03
N ASP A 199 -14.39 8.46 8.99
CA ASP A 199 -15.02 7.18 8.66
C ASP A 199 -13.97 6.17 8.15
N PHE A 200 -12.96 6.63 7.40
CA PHE A 200 -11.81 5.83 7.02
C PHE A 200 -11.02 5.34 8.25
N ALA A 201 -10.76 6.21 9.23
CA ALA A 201 -10.09 5.84 10.47
C ALA A 201 -10.87 4.76 11.25
N LYS A 202 -12.21 4.82 11.26
CA LYS A 202 -13.04 3.74 11.81
C LYS A 202 -12.88 2.42 11.05
N ALA A 203 -12.84 2.46 9.71
CA ALA A 203 -12.58 1.27 8.90
C ALA A 203 -11.21 0.64 9.22
N MET A 204 -10.18 1.48 9.43
CA MET A 204 -8.85 1.03 9.85
C MET A 204 -8.86 0.41 11.25
N HIS A 205 -9.63 0.97 12.18
CA HIS A 205 -9.76 0.44 13.54
C HIS A 205 -10.28 -1.01 13.57
N TYR A 206 -11.21 -1.39 12.69
CA TYR A 206 -11.62 -2.80 12.57
C TYR A 206 -10.44 -3.72 12.23
N THR A 207 -9.50 -3.24 11.40
CA THR A 207 -8.29 -4.01 11.06
C THR A 207 -7.32 -4.10 12.24
N GLU A 208 -7.17 -3.02 13.04
CA GLU A 208 -6.36 -3.03 14.26
C GLU A 208 -6.86 -4.06 15.27
N VAL A 209 -8.16 -4.04 15.55
CA VAL A 209 -8.80 -4.98 16.49
C VAL A 209 -8.62 -6.42 16.02
N ARG A 210 -8.89 -6.69 14.74
CA ARG A 210 -8.79 -8.04 14.17
C ARG A 210 -7.36 -8.59 14.20
N LYS A 211 -6.35 -7.75 13.85
CA LYS A 211 -4.94 -8.16 13.78
C LYS A 211 -4.20 -7.99 15.10
N GLN A 212 -4.82 -7.38 16.11
CA GLN A 212 -4.19 -7.03 17.40
C GLN A 212 -2.89 -6.23 17.24
N ILE A 213 -2.88 -5.29 16.32
CA ILE A 213 -1.75 -4.39 16.03
C ILE A 213 -2.19 -2.95 16.20
N ALA A 214 -1.24 -2.07 16.51
CA ALA A 214 -1.48 -0.62 16.48
C ALA A 214 -1.13 -0.09 15.08
N LEU A 215 -2.11 0.46 14.39
CA LEU A 215 -1.93 1.14 13.11
C LEU A 215 -1.75 2.65 13.32
N ARG A 216 -1.85 3.42 12.24
CA ARG A 216 -1.81 4.88 12.27
C ARG A 216 -3.15 5.43 12.75
N ASN A 217 -3.10 6.57 13.47
CA ASN A 217 -4.29 7.26 13.95
C ASN A 217 -4.87 8.22 12.88
N GLU A 218 -6.04 8.77 13.18
CA GLU A 218 -6.75 9.72 12.30
C GLU A 218 -5.91 10.94 11.96
N ASP A 219 -5.14 11.50 12.92
CA ASP A 219 -4.30 12.67 12.69
C ASP A 219 -3.19 12.39 11.67
N TYR A 220 -2.64 11.18 11.68
CA TYR A 220 -1.68 10.77 10.65
C TYR A 220 -2.32 10.71 9.26
N PHE A 221 -3.54 10.20 9.14
CA PHE A 221 -4.25 10.14 7.86
C PHE A 221 -4.65 11.53 7.37
N LYS A 222 -5.05 12.43 8.28
CA LYS A 222 -5.30 13.85 7.95
C LYS A 222 -4.04 14.52 7.42
N ASN A 223 -2.91 14.36 8.12
CA ASN A 223 -1.62 14.92 7.69
C ASN A 223 -1.22 14.37 6.30
N LEU A 224 -1.42 13.09 6.03
CA LEU A 224 -1.13 12.51 4.74
C LEU A 224 -1.99 13.14 3.62
N MET A 225 -3.28 13.28 3.85
CA MET A 225 -4.19 13.95 2.91
C MET A 225 -3.83 15.42 2.71
N ASP A 226 -3.38 16.13 3.76
CA ASP A 226 -2.98 17.53 3.68
C ASP A 226 -1.70 17.71 2.87
N VAL A 227 -0.72 16.82 3.09
CA VAL A 227 0.58 16.88 2.40
C VAL A 227 0.45 16.55 0.92
N TYR A 228 -0.32 15.54 0.57
CA TYR A 228 -0.49 15.14 -0.84
C TYR A 228 -1.56 15.94 -1.59
N GLY A 229 -2.51 16.58 -0.86
CA GLY A 229 -3.55 17.42 -1.48
C GLY A 229 -4.35 16.66 -2.54
N ASP A 230 -4.38 17.19 -3.76
CA ASP A 230 -5.10 16.59 -4.88
C ASP A 230 -4.52 15.25 -5.36
N HIS A 231 -3.30 14.92 -4.94
CA HIS A 231 -2.64 13.64 -5.21
C HIS A 231 -2.94 12.56 -4.16
N ALA A 232 -3.92 12.78 -3.27
CA ALA A 232 -4.39 11.81 -2.30
C ALA A 232 -5.87 11.48 -2.50
N ILE A 233 -6.20 10.21 -2.39
CA ILE A 233 -7.54 9.66 -2.52
C ILE A 233 -7.94 9.01 -1.21
N CYS A 234 -9.04 9.47 -0.60
CA CYS A 234 -9.68 8.79 0.51
C CYS A 234 -11.08 8.39 0.09
N MET A 235 -11.34 7.10 -0.01
CA MET A 235 -12.67 6.57 -0.30
C MET A 235 -13.15 5.68 0.85
N VAL A 236 -14.43 5.79 1.17
CA VAL A 236 -15.11 4.88 2.09
C VAL A 236 -16.36 4.32 1.45
N THR A 237 -16.71 3.11 1.83
CA THR A 237 -17.98 2.51 1.43
C THR A 237 -18.91 2.39 2.60
N LYS A 238 -20.17 2.69 2.33
CA LYS A 238 -21.23 2.60 3.32
C LYS A 238 -22.40 1.77 2.78
N LEU A 239 -23.10 1.13 3.70
CA LEU A 239 -24.34 0.41 3.45
C LEU A 239 -25.45 1.12 4.21
N ASN A 240 -26.45 1.65 3.49
CA ASN A 240 -27.66 2.19 4.08
C ASN A 240 -28.73 1.10 4.18
N PHE A 241 -28.99 0.66 5.40
CA PHE A 241 -29.92 -0.44 5.68
C PHE A 241 -31.34 -0.15 5.20
N LYS A 242 -31.89 1.03 5.52
CA LYS A 242 -33.26 1.39 5.15
C LYS A 242 -33.46 1.41 3.63
N LYS A 243 -32.51 2.03 2.93
CA LYS A 243 -32.54 2.13 1.47
C LYS A 243 -32.47 0.74 0.81
N GLN A 244 -31.57 -0.12 1.31
CA GLN A 244 -31.39 -1.45 0.74
C GLN A 244 -32.54 -2.40 1.10
N LEU A 245 -33.06 -2.36 2.33
CA LEU A 245 -34.25 -3.13 2.72
C LEU A 245 -35.44 -2.77 1.85
N LYS A 246 -35.71 -1.46 1.64
CA LYS A 246 -36.76 -1.00 0.76
C LYS A 246 -36.60 -1.51 -0.67
N LYS A 247 -35.37 -1.44 -1.23
CA LYS A 247 -35.07 -1.95 -2.57
C LYS A 247 -35.34 -3.45 -2.69
N LEU A 248 -34.99 -4.24 -1.66
CA LEU A 248 -35.25 -5.68 -1.64
C LEU A 248 -36.74 -5.97 -1.52
N GLU A 249 -37.51 -5.22 -0.68
CA GLU A 249 -38.96 -5.35 -0.59
C GLU A 249 -39.64 -5.09 -1.93
N GLU A 250 -39.24 -4.05 -2.64
CA GLU A 250 -39.74 -3.73 -3.98
C GLU A 250 -39.42 -4.84 -4.97
N SER A 251 -38.17 -5.36 -4.98
CA SER A 251 -37.76 -6.46 -5.84
C SER A 251 -38.55 -7.76 -5.57
N ILE A 252 -38.71 -8.13 -4.29
CA ILE A 252 -39.47 -9.30 -3.87
C ILE A 252 -40.93 -9.20 -4.37
N LYS A 253 -41.56 -8.05 -4.17
CA LYS A 253 -42.94 -7.79 -4.61
C LYS A 253 -43.11 -7.89 -6.13
N ASP A 254 -42.14 -7.29 -6.87
CA ASP A 254 -42.14 -7.35 -8.32
C ASP A 254 -41.99 -8.79 -8.85
N ILE A 255 -41.08 -9.58 -8.27
CA ILE A 255 -40.87 -10.98 -8.64
C ILE A 255 -42.12 -11.79 -8.33
N GLN A 256 -42.76 -11.61 -7.17
CA GLN A 256 -43.99 -12.29 -6.80
C GLN A 256 -45.11 -11.95 -7.79
N THR A 257 -45.23 -10.69 -8.20
CA THR A 257 -46.21 -10.26 -9.22
C THR A 257 -45.94 -10.91 -10.56
N GLN A 258 -44.69 -10.99 -11.00
CA GLN A 258 -44.32 -11.67 -12.24
C GLN A 258 -44.64 -13.19 -12.18
N LEU A 259 -44.35 -13.84 -11.04
CA LEU A 259 -44.62 -15.27 -10.84
C LEU A 259 -46.12 -15.64 -10.86
N SER A 260 -47.00 -14.68 -10.55
CA SER A 260 -48.46 -14.88 -10.62
C SER A 260 -49.05 -14.82 -12.05
N SER A 261 -48.24 -14.45 -13.06
CA SER A 261 -48.68 -14.44 -14.47
C SER A 261 -48.74 -15.85 -15.06
N GLU A 262 -49.85 -16.19 -15.67
CA GLU A 262 -50.08 -17.53 -16.27
C GLU A 262 -49.22 -17.80 -17.53
N THR A 263 -48.59 -16.78 -18.10
CA THR A 263 -47.85 -16.85 -19.38
C THR A 263 -46.36 -17.11 -19.28
N ILE A 264 -45.80 -17.32 -18.06
CA ILE A 264 -44.37 -17.44 -17.82
C ILE A 264 -43.83 -18.80 -18.35
N LYS A 265 -42.76 -18.71 -19.14
CA LYS A 265 -41.99 -19.90 -19.58
C LYS A 265 -41.30 -20.56 -18.38
N LYS A 266 -41.29 -21.91 -18.35
CA LYS A 266 -40.67 -22.72 -17.26
C LYS A 266 -39.24 -22.26 -16.88
N LYS A 267 -38.37 -21.92 -17.84
CA LYS A 267 -37.00 -21.44 -17.59
C LYS A 267 -36.99 -20.11 -16.86
N GLN A 268 -37.84 -19.18 -17.27
CA GLN A 268 -37.96 -17.85 -16.63
C GLN A 268 -38.53 -17.99 -15.22
N LYS A 269 -39.53 -18.84 -15.02
CA LYS A 269 -40.09 -19.12 -13.69
C LYS A 269 -39.05 -19.62 -12.72
N ASN A 270 -38.19 -20.56 -13.14
CA ASN A 270 -37.11 -21.07 -12.29
C ASN A 270 -36.09 -20.01 -11.93
N LEU A 271 -35.72 -19.10 -12.85
CA LEU A 271 -34.84 -17.98 -12.58
C LEU A 271 -35.43 -17.01 -11.57
N LEU A 272 -36.71 -16.64 -11.72
CA LEU A 272 -37.42 -15.78 -10.79
C LEU A 272 -37.56 -16.40 -9.39
N LEU A 273 -37.84 -17.70 -9.29
CA LEU A 273 -37.86 -18.39 -7.99
C LEU A 273 -36.51 -18.42 -7.31
N GLN A 274 -35.43 -18.61 -8.07
CA GLN A 274 -34.06 -18.54 -7.52
C GLN A 274 -33.71 -17.11 -7.03
N GLN A 275 -34.08 -16.07 -7.78
CA GLN A 275 -33.89 -14.70 -7.42
C GLN A 275 -34.70 -14.33 -6.17
N LEU A 276 -35.98 -14.74 -6.13
CA LEU A 276 -36.84 -14.50 -4.95
C LEU A 276 -36.21 -15.07 -3.68
N LYS A 277 -35.77 -16.33 -3.74
CA LYS A 277 -35.11 -16.98 -2.60
C LYS A 277 -33.85 -16.26 -2.16
N ASN A 278 -33.05 -15.74 -3.11
CA ASN A 278 -31.85 -14.98 -2.81
C ASN A 278 -32.18 -13.63 -2.16
N ASP A 279 -33.16 -12.89 -2.70
CA ASP A 279 -33.58 -11.59 -2.19
C ASP A 279 -34.21 -11.69 -0.81
N GLU A 280 -35.07 -12.69 -0.57
CA GLU A 280 -35.65 -12.97 0.75
C GLU A 280 -34.55 -13.31 1.78
N SER A 281 -33.58 -14.17 1.41
CA SER A 281 -32.48 -14.52 2.30
C SER A 281 -31.56 -13.32 2.62
N GLU A 282 -31.32 -12.43 1.65
CA GLU A 282 -30.54 -11.22 1.86
C GLU A 282 -31.30 -10.20 2.69
N TYR A 283 -32.62 -10.05 2.47
CA TYR A 283 -33.48 -9.20 3.27
C TYR A 283 -33.47 -9.60 4.77
N ASP A 284 -33.62 -10.88 5.06
CA ASP A 284 -33.62 -11.38 6.43
C ASP A 284 -32.28 -11.14 7.15
N LYS A 285 -31.16 -11.33 6.42
CA LYS A 285 -29.82 -11.04 6.96
C LYS A 285 -29.65 -9.57 7.23
N LEU A 286 -30.01 -8.73 6.28
CA LEU A 286 -29.87 -7.30 6.35
C LEU A 286 -30.73 -6.68 7.48
N LYS A 287 -31.96 -7.23 7.67
CA LYS A 287 -32.83 -6.83 8.76
C LYS A 287 -32.24 -7.15 10.13
N LYS A 288 -31.65 -8.34 10.29
CA LYS A 288 -30.93 -8.71 11.52
C LYS A 288 -29.72 -7.82 11.76
N ASP A 289 -28.97 -7.47 10.71
CA ASP A 289 -27.84 -6.55 10.84
C ASP A 289 -28.30 -5.15 11.23
N TYR A 290 -29.39 -4.66 10.65
CA TYR A 290 -29.98 -3.37 11.00
C TYR A 290 -30.42 -3.32 12.47
N GLU A 291 -31.09 -4.38 12.93
CA GLU A 291 -31.51 -4.51 14.34
C GLU A 291 -30.29 -4.56 15.29
N ARG A 292 -29.21 -5.27 14.90
CA ARG A 292 -27.97 -5.35 15.68
C ARG A 292 -27.25 -4.01 15.76
N GLU A 293 -27.11 -3.31 14.64
CA GLU A 293 -26.36 -2.05 14.56
C GLU A 293 -27.12 -0.88 15.21
N GLY A 294 -28.46 -0.89 15.19
CA GLY A 294 -29.28 0.20 15.70
C GLY A 294 -29.06 1.54 15.01
N LYS A 295 -28.50 1.53 13.79
CA LYS A 295 -28.16 2.71 12.99
C LYS A 295 -28.61 2.49 11.55
N ASP A 296 -28.95 3.58 10.85
CA ASP A 296 -29.42 3.52 9.48
C ASP A 296 -28.29 3.20 8.47
N GLU A 297 -27.04 3.43 8.88
CA GLU A 297 -25.88 3.32 8.00
C GLU A 297 -24.67 2.71 8.72
N VAL A 298 -23.88 1.91 8.00
CA VAL A 298 -22.65 1.31 8.50
C VAL A 298 -21.52 1.46 7.47
N ILE A 299 -20.31 1.72 7.98
CA ILE A 299 -19.08 1.71 7.18
C ILE A 299 -18.67 0.26 6.95
N THR A 300 -18.47 -0.12 5.68
CA THR A 300 -18.11 -1.49 5.30
C THR A 300 -16.63 -1.63 4.94
N CYS A 301 -16.04 -0.61 4.32
CA CYS A 301 -14.61 -0.59 3.95
C CYS A 301 -14.14 0.85 3.79
N GLY A 302 -12.83 1.06 3.83
CA GLY A 302 -12.18 2.32 3.47
C GLY A 302 -10.82 2.07 2.86
N ILE A 303 -10.41 2.91 1.91
CA ILE A 303 -9.09 2.90 1.26
C ILE A 303 -8.52 4.30 1.23
N LEU A 304 -7.20 4.41 1.41
CA LEU A 304 -6.44 5.62 1.24
C LEU A 304 -5.27 5.33 0.30
N ALA A 305 -5.21 6.05 -0.80
CA ALA A 305 -4.19 5.96 -1.82
C ALA A 305 -3.55 7.32 -2.05
N VAL A 306 -2.32 7.32 -2.55
CA VAL A 306 -1.65 8.52 -3.05
C VAL A 306 -1.00 8.20 -4.39
N TYR A 307 -0.74 9.24 -5.20
CA TYR A 307 -0.21 9.02 -6.53
C TYR A 307 0.73 10.15 -6.97
N ASN A 308 1.55 9.85 -7.95
CA ASN A 308 2.26 10.82 -8.79
C ASN A 308 1.84 10.64 -10.26
N GLU A 309 2.57 11.19 -11.19
CA GLU A 309 2.22 11.19 -12.62
C GLU A 309 2.13 9.80 -13.25
N SER A 310 2.80 8.77 -12.70
CA SER A 310 2.86 7.42 -13.30
C SER A 310 2.57 6.28 -12.34
N LEU A 311 2.52 6.52 -11.02
CA LEU A 311 2.34 5.50 -10.00
C LEU A 311 1.26 5.90 -8.99
N MET A 312 0.31 5.01 -8.73
CA MET A 312 -0.59 5.07 -7.56
C MET A 312 -0.19 4.00 -6.54
N GLU A 313 -0.11 4.39 -5.28
CA GLU A 313 0.15 3.46 -4.15
C GLU A 313 -1.09 3.35 -3.27
N LEU A 314 -1.63 2.15 -3.09
CA LEU A 314 -2.75 1.87 -2.18
C LEU A 314 -2.20 1.68 -0.77
N PHE A 315 -2.00 2.76 -0.04
CA PHE A 315 -1.28 2.74 1.24
C PHE A 315 -2.01 2.01 2.37
N TYR A 316 -3.31 2.24 2.49
CA TYR A 316 -4.07 1.74 3.64
C TYR A 316 -5.45 1.28 3.21
N MET A 317 -5.86 0.11 3.69
CA MET A 317 -7.21 -0.39 3.55
C MET A 317 -7.70 -1.00 4.86
N GLY A 318 -8.89 -0.60 5.27
CA GLY A 318 -9.60 -1.14 6.43
C GLY A 318 -10.93 -1.75 6.02
N ASN A 319 -11.24 -2.95 6.55
CA ASN A 319 -12.48 -3.66 6.29
C ASN A 319 -13.22 -3.94 7.59
N ASN A 320 -14.52 -3.69 7.58
CA ASN A 320 -15.40 -4.19 8.63
C ASN A 320 -15.63 -5.69 8.44
N PRO A 321 -15.17 -6.56 9.36
CA PRO A 321 -15.23 -8.01 9.21
C PRO A 321 -16.66 -8.57 9.09
N ASP A 322 -17.64 -7.91 9.69
CA ASP A 322 -19.05 -8.34 9.66
C ASP A 322 -19.70 -8.17 8.27
N TYR A 323 -19.10 -7.32 7.42
CA TYR A 323 -19.62 -6.95 6.10
C TYR A 323 -18.74 -7.39 4.92
N LEU A 324 -17.80 -8.32 5.11
CA LEU A 324 -16.94 -8.83 4.03
C LEU A 324 -17.75 -9.43 2.87
N ARG A 325 -18.96 -9.99 3.17
CA ARG A 325 -19.89 -10.52 2.17
C ARG A 325 -20.45 -9.46 1.20
N MET A 326 -20.25 -8.17 1.51
CA MET A 326 -20.66 -7.05 0.66
C MET A 326 -19.67 -6.75 -0.46
N TYR A 327 -18.49 -7.37 -0.43
CA TYR A 327 -17.42 -7.19 -1.42
C TYR A 327 -16.92 -5.74 -1.62
N SER A 328 -17.07 -4.91 -0.61
CA SER A 328 -16.71 -3.49 -0.64
C SER A 328 -15.25 -3.23 -1.03
N SER A 329 -14.33 -4.10 -0.58
CA SER A 329 -12.91 -4.01 -0.96
C SER A 329 -12.67 -4.18 -2.46
N TYR A 330 -13.43 -5.06 -3.13
CA TYR A 330 -13.36 -5.21 -4.58
C TYR A 330 -13.83 -3.93 -5.29
N LEU A 331 -14.91 -3.34 -4.81
CA LEU A 331 -15.42 -2.09 -5.38
C LEU A 331 -14.42 -0.95 -5.24
N LEU A 332 -13.78 -0.78 -4.06
CA LEU A 332 -12.79 0.27 -3.84
C LEU A 332 -11.53 0.08 -4.66
N TYR A 333 -11.01 -1.14 -4.80
CA TYR A 333 -9.88 -1.41 -5.70
C TYR A 333 -10.22 -1.05 -7.16
N ALA A 334 -11.41 -1.48 -7.63
CA ALA A 334 -11.85 -1.11 -8.98
C ALA A 334 -11.94 0.42 -9.16
N LYS A 335 -12.44 1.14 -8.15
CA LYS A 335 -12.52 2.62 -8.20
C LYS A 335 -11.14 3.28 -8.22
N CYS A 336 -10.15 2.75 -7.51
CA CYS A 336 -8.78 3.26 -7.59
C CYS A 336 -8.16 2.98 -8.97
N LEU A 337 -8.38 1.79 -9.53
CA LEU A 337 -7.91 1.46 -10.88
C LEU A 337 -8.63 2.28 -11.97
N ASP A 338 -9.94 2.52 -11.84
CA ASP A 338 -10.66 3.46 -12.72
C ASP A 338 -10.01 4.85 -12.65
N ARG A 339 -9.66 5.30 -11.46
CA ARG A 339 -8.99 6.60 -11.26
C ARG A 339 -7.60 6.61 -11.90
N CYS A 340 -6.85 5.49 -11.87
CA CYS A 340 -5.58 5.39 -12.61
C CYS A 340 -5.80 5.60 -14.11
N VAL A 341 -6.82 4.95 -14.69
CA VAL A 341 -7.18 5.11 -16.11
C VAL A 341 -7.55 6.56 -16.42
N ASP A 342 -8.41 7.18 -15.59
CA ASP A 342 -8.85 8.58 -15.79
C ASP A 342 -7.70 9.58 -15.74
N LEU A 343 -6.67 9.30 -14.92
CA LEU A 343 -5.48 10.15 -14.74
C LEU A 343 -4.32 9.79 -15.67
N GLY A 344 -4.41 8.72 -16.45
CA GLY A 344 -3.31 8.21 -17.27
C GLY A 344 -2.15 7.60 -16.48
N ILE A 345 -2.42 7.11 -15.27
CA ILE A 345 -1.43 6.44 -14.40
C ILE A 345 -1.30 4.98 -14.84
N GLU A 346 -0.10 4.58 -15.23
CA GLU A 346 0.16 3.27 -15.82
C GLU A 346 0.47 2.17 -14.77
N HIS A 347 0.84 2.54 -13.54
CA HIS A 347 1.22 1.61 -12.49
C HIS A 347 0.40 1.82 -11.22
N CYS A 348 -0.11 0.71 -10.64
CA CYS A 348 -0.79 0.73 -9.35
C CYS A 348 -0.17 -0.29 -8.41
N SER A 349 0.51 0.20 -7.36
CA SER A 349 1.04 -0.63 -6.30
C SER A 349 -0.05 -0.96 -5.28
N PHE A 350 -0.25 -2.24 -5.04
CA PHE A 350 -1.12 -2.73 -3.97
C PHE A 350 -0.35 -2.89 -2.64
N GLY A 351 0.95 -2.54 -2.66
CA GLY A 351 1.84 -2.60 -1.51
C GLY A 351 2.34 -4.00 -1.17
N GLY A 352 3.05 -4.11 -0.05
CA GLY A 352 3.75 -5.32 0.36
C GLY A 352 2.89 -6.57 0.50
N ILE A 353 3.49 -7.72 0.17
CA ILE A 353 2.93 -9.07 0.34
C ILE A 353 3.96 -9.97 1.04
N GLU A 354 3.51 -11.07 1.64
CA GLU A 354 4.41 -12.10 2.16
C GLU A 354 5.06 -12.86 1.00
N GLY A 355 6.35 -13.15 1.11
CA GLY A 355 7.09 -13.89 0.07
C GLY A 355 6.72 -15.37 -0.02
N THR A 356 5.91 -15.89 0.90
CA THR A 356 5.29 -17.23 0.78
C THR A 356 4.22 -17.28 -0.31
N LEU A 357 3.65 -16.12 -0.68
CA LEU A 357 2.65 -15.90 -1.73
C LEU A 357 1.32 -16.66 -1.53
N ASP A 358 1.05 -17.20 -0.36
CA ASP A 358 -0.12 -18.03 -0.05
C ASP A 358 -0.96 -17.51 1.13
N ASP A 359 -0.58 -16.39 1.74
CA ASP A 359 -1.32 -15.74 2.82
C ASP A 359 -2.61 -15.06 2.31
N GLY A 360 -3.52 -14.79 3.25
CA GLY A 360 -4.84 -14.24 2.90
C GLY A 360 -4.79 -12.84 2.26
N LEU A 361 -3.76 -12.02 2.53
CA LEU A 361 -3.59 -10.71 1.90
C LEU A 361 -3.13 -10.86 0.46
N THR A 362 -2.12 -11.70 0.24
CA THR A 362 -1.61 -12.02 -1.10
C THR A 362 -2.69 -12.66 -1.96
N LEU A 363 -3.46 -13.63 -1.42
CA LEU A 363 -4.59 -14.25 -2.10
C LEU A 363 -5.71 -13.25 -2.45
N PHE A 364 -5.94 -12.22 -1.64
CA PHE A 364 -6.88 -11.17 -2.01
C PHE A 364 -6.32 -10.32 -3.17
N LYS A 365 -5.07 -9.88 -3.09
CA LYS A 365 -4.42 -9.07 -4.14
C LYS A 365 -4.30 -9.84 -5.45
N SER A 366 -4.08 -11.16 -5.40
CA SER A 366 -3.97 -12.00 -6.59
C SER A 366 -5.28 -12.19 -7.37
N ASN A 367 -6.43 -11.77 -6.83
CA ASN A 367 -7.67 -11.70 -7.62
C ASN A 367 -7.62 -10.60 -8.70
N TRP A 368 -6.62 -9.75 -8.68
CA TRP A 368 -6.36 -8.72 -9.68
C TRP A 368 -5.23 -9.20 -10.61
N ILE A 369 -5.06 -8.53 -11.75
CA ILE A 369 -3.98 -8.86 -12.72
C ILE A 369 -2.65 -8.38 -12.13
N MET A 370 -2.16 -9.11 -11.13
CA MET A 370 -1.06 -8.70 -10.28
C MET A 370 0.26 -9.31 -10.73
N ASN A 371 1.29 -8.48 -10.81
CA ASN A 371 2.69 -8.88 -10.82
C ASN A 371 3.22 -8.95 -9.39
N VAL A 372 4.11 -9.89 -9.14
CA VAL A 372 4.94 -9.94 -7.95
C VAL A 372 6.26 -9.25 -8.28
N GLU A 373 6.60 -8.24 -7.52
CA GLU A 373 7.89 -7.57 -7.57
C GLU A 373 8.74 -8.01 -6.38
N GLU A 374 9.91 -8.57 -6.67
CA GLU A 374 10.87 -8.99 -5.67
C GLU A 374 12.09 -8.07 -5.73
N TYR A 375 12.37 -7.37 -4.62
CA TYR A 375 13.49 -6.43 -4.51
C TYR A 375 14.76 -7.12 -4.01
N ILE A 376 15.93 -6.52 -4.29
CA ILE A 376 17.23 -7.03 -3.80
C ILE A 376 17.36 -6.97 -2.26
N GLY A 377 16.50 -6.22 -1.58
CA GLY A 377 16.37 -6.22 -0.12
C GLY A 377 17.05 -5.05 0.61
N GLU A 378 17.17 -5.18 1.93
CA GLU A 378 17.65 -4.13 2.84
C GLU A 378 19.15 -4.24 3.10
N PHE A 379 19.81 -3.07 3.13
CA PHE A 379 21.24 -2.91 3.45
C PHE A 379 21.45 -2.01 4.65
N ASN A 380 22.45 -2.31 5.45
CA ASN A 380 22.85 -1.52 6.62
C ASN A 380 24.35 -1.20 6.56
N ILE A 381 24.71 0.08 6.75
CA ILE A 381 26.06 0.51 7.01
C ILE A 381 26.16 0.82 8.50
N ILE A 382 26.83 -0.03 9.24
CA ILE A 382 26.94 0.09 10.69
C ILE A 382 28.04 1.11 11.00
N LEU A 383 27.66 2.22 11.67
CA LEU A 383 28.54 3.34 11.99
C LEU A 383 29.01 3.34 13.44
N ASP A 384 28.21 2.78 14.37
CA ASP A 384 28.53 2.55 15.78
C ASP A 384 28.10 1.13 16.16
N PRO A 385 29.00 0.14 16.09
CA PRO A 385 28.66 -1.27 16.30
C PRO A 385 28.08 -1.58 17.69
N LEU A 386 28.57 -0.92 18.74
CA LEU A 386 28.08 -1.15 20.11
C LEU A 386 26.64 -0.66 20.25
N MET A 387 26.38 0.56 19.83
CA MET A 387 25.04 1.14 19.91
C MET A 387 24.07 0.45 18.94
N TYR A 388 24.53 0.03 17.76
CA TYR A 388 23.71 -0.73 16.82
C TYR A 388 23.26 -2.07 17.41
N THR A 389 24.18 -2.84 18.03
CA THR A 389 23.86 -4.12 18.66
C THR A 389 22.84 -3.93 19.79
N ALA A 390 23.04 -2.94 20.64
CA ALA A 390 22.10 -2.62 21.71
C ALA A 390 20.72 -2.21 21.15
N PHE A 391 20.69 -1.40 20.11
CA PHE A 391 19.45 -0.96 19.45
C PHE A 391 18.72 -2.14 18.80
N ASP A 392 19.40 -2.96 18.02
CA ASP A 392 18.81 -4.07 17.25
C ASP A 392 18.26 -5.16 18.20
N SER A 393 18.92 -5.39 19.34
CA SER A 393 18.51 -6.42 20.32
C SER A 393 17.40 -5.95 21.27
N ILE A 394 17.44 -4.67 21.71
CA ILE A 394 16.57 -4.17 22.80
C ILE A 394 15.34 -3.46 22.22
N TYR A 395 15.49 -2.74 21.15
CA TYR A 395 14.45 -1.87 20.59
C TYR A 395 13.18 -2.59 20.16
N PRO A 396 13.23 -3.78 19.51
CA PRO A 396 12.01 -4.53 19.17
C PRO A 396 11.23 -4.95 20.42
N SER A 397 11.94 -5.29 21.50
CA SER A 397 11.34 -5.67 22.78
C SER A 397 10.67 -4.49 23.48
N LEU A 398 11.29 -3.31 23.42
CA LEU A 398 10.71 -2.07 23.95
C LEU A 398 9.47 -1.64 23.18
N LEU A 399 9.47 -1.79 21.85
CA LEU A 399 8.29 -1.49 21.03
C LEU A 399 7.12 -2.41 21.35
N LYS A 400 7.36 -3.71 21.52
CA LYS A 400 6.34 -4.69 21.95
C LYS A 400 5.78 -4.36 23.33
N LEU A 401 6.63 -3.92 24.26
CA LEU A 401 6.21 -3.51 25.60
C LEU A 401 5.36 -2.24 25.56
N ALA A 402 5.79 -1.23 24.80
CA ALA A 402 5.05 0.02 24.62
C ALA A 402 3.68 -0.19 23.95
N ALA A 403 3.59 -1.07 22.95
CA ALA A 403 2.32 -1.45 22.30
C ALA A 403 1.39 -2.16 23.30
N LYS A 404 1.91 -3.06 24.14
CA LYS A 404 1.14 -3.72 25.21
C LYS A 404 0.61 -2.74 26.27
N MET A 405 1.37 -1.70 26.58
CA MET A 405 0.94 -0.66 27.55
C MET A 405 -0.12 0.27 26.97
N LYS A 406 -0.09 0.56 25.66
CA LYS A 406 -1.13 1.37 24.96
C LYS A 406 -2.44 0.59 24.76
N GLY A 407 -2.38 -0.72 24.56
CA GLY A 407 -3.57 -1.58 24.41
C GLY A 407 -4.27 -1.94 25.75
N ARG A 408 -3.76 -1.41 26.88
CA ARG A 408 -4.38 -1.57 28.23
C ARG A 408 -5.07 -0.30 28.73
N LYS A 409 -5.16 0.74 27.92
CA LYS A 409 -5.98 1.93 28.14
C LYS A 409 -7.09 1.95 27.08
#